data_b63d9875174f568e302d956826a23533
#
_entry.id   b63d9875174f568e302d956826a23533
#
_cell.length_a   1.000
_cell.length_b   1.000
_cell.length_c   1.000
_cell.angle_alpha   90.00
_cell.angle_beta   90.00
_cell.angle_gamma   90.00
#
_symmetry.space_group_name_H-M   'P 1'
#
loop_
_entity.id
_entity.type
_entity.pdbx_description
1 polymer ?
#
loop_
_entity_poly.entity_id
_entity_poly.type
_entity_poly.pdbx_seq_one_letter_code
_entity_poly.pdbx_strand_id
1 'polypeptide(L)'
;MLILIDDADLTKIGELYAKYPYDGVTTNPTILGKTGNPDPMDQLKKIRALIPEEAMLHAQVLSTETDDMVKEAKHMVDAIGGNMYIKVPVTANGLKAISILSKEGINVTATAI
;
A
#
# COMPACT_ATOMS: atom_id res chain seq x y z
N MET A 1 -16.68 -10.61 -4.38
CA MET A 1 -16.48 -9.68 -3.24
C MET A 1 -15.03 -9.76 -2.78
N LEU A 2 -14.38 -8.62 -2.61
CA LEU A 2 -13.03 -8.57 -2.07
C LEU A 2 -13.07 -8.46 -0.54
N ILE A 3 -12.26 -9.26 0.13
CA ILE A 3 -12.12 -9.21 1.59
C ILE A 3 -10.67 -8.84 1.91
N LEU A 4 -10.48 -7.68 2.51
CA LEU A 4 -9.16 -7.13 2.80
C LEU A 4 -8.96 -6.97 4.32
N ILE A 5 -7.71 -7.19 4.76
CA ILE A 5 -7.32 -6.96 6.16
C ILE A 5 -6.77 -5.54 6.26
N ASP A 6 -7.36 -4.70 7.11
CA ASP A 6 -6.90 -3.33 7.34
C ASP A 6 -6.02 -3.29 8.60
N ASP A 7 -4.79 -3.76 8.47
CA ASP A 7 -3.84 -3.86 9.57
C ASP A 7 -2.41 -3.97 9.02
N ALA A 8 -1.42 -3.68 9.86
CA ALA A 8 -0.01 -3.84 9.53
C ALA A 8 0.74 -4.72 10.54
N ASP A 9 0.02 -5.31 11.51
CA ASP A 9 0.58 -6.22 12.50
C ASP A 9 0.82 -7.59 11.87
N LEU A 10 2.10 -8.00 11.79
CA LEU A 10 2.48 -9.24 11.13
C LEU A 10 1.86 -10.47 11.75
N THR A 11 1.75 -10.50 13.09
CA THR A 11 1.16 -11.64 13.80
C THR A 11 -0.31 -11.80 13.45
N LYS A 12 -1.07 -10.70 13.49
CA LYS A 12 -2.50 -10.73 13.17
C LYS A 12 -2.75 -11.10 11.72
N ILE A 13 -1.97 -10.53 10.80
CA ILE A 13 -2.08 -10.83 9.37
C ILE A 13 -1.82 -12.32 9.13
N GLY A 14 -0.75 -12.85 9.70
CA GLY A 14 -0.40 -14.27 9.56
C GLY A 14 -1.46 -15.20 10.12
N GLU A 15 -2.02 -14.89 11.29
CA GLU A 15 -3.09 -15.68 11.90
C GLU A 15 -4.35 -15.68 11.04
N LEU A 16 -4.73 -14.53 10.50
CA LEU A 16 -5.92 -14.41 9.67
C LEU A 16 -5.77 -15.14 8.33
N TYR A 17 -4.62 -15.00 7.67
CA TYR A 17 -4.36 -15.71 6.41
C TYR A 17 -4.28 -17.22 6.60
N ALA A 18 -3.89 -17.69 7.79
CA ALA A 18 -3.88 -19.12 8.09
C ALA A 18 -5.31 -19.71 8.20
N LYS A 19 -6.30 -18.86 8.51
CA LYS A 19 -7.68 -19.29 8.76
C LYS A 19 -8.64 -19.00 7.61
N TYR A 20 -8.43 -17.90 6.87
CA TYR A 20 -9.40 -17.41 5.87
C TYR A 20 -8.70 -16.98 4.58
N PRO A 21 -9.40 -17.13 3.43
CA PRO A 21 -8.83 -16.71 2.13
C PRO A 21 -9.05 -15.21 1.88
N TYR A 22 -8.18 -14.37 2.42
CA TYR A 22 -8.24 -12.93 2.18
C TYR A 22 -7.66 -12.55 0.81
N ASP A 23 -8.17 -11.46 0.23
CA ASP A 23 -7.72 -10.95 -1.07
C ASP A 23 -6.53 -10.00 -0.95
N GLY A 24 -6.27 -9.48 0.22
CA GLY A 24 -5.14 -8.59 0.43
C GLY A 24 -5.16 -7.86 1.77
N VAL A 25 -4.22 -6.94 1.88
CA VAL A 25 -3.99 -6.13 3.09
C VAL A 25 -4.00 -4.66 2.70
N THR A 26 -4.68 -3.84 3.48
CA THR A 26 -4.65 -2.39 3.35
C THR A 26 -3.91 -1.77 4.52
N THR A 27 -3.09 -0.77 4.25
CA THR A 27 -2.39 -0.01 5.27
C THR A 27 -2.58 1.48 5.04
N ASN A 28 -2.23 2.27 6.05
CA ASN A 28 -2.08 3.72 5.95
C ASN A 28 -1.00 4.15 6.95
N PRO A 29 -0.54 5.42 6.92
CA PRO A 29 0.52 5.86 7.82
C PRO A 29 0.21 5.66 9.31
N THR A 30 -1.05 5.83 9.71
CA THR A 30 -1.46 5.64 11.11
C THR A 30 -1.34 4.18 11.52
N ILE A 31 -1.84 3.26 10.70
CA ILE A 31 -1.77 1.81 10.94
C ILE A 31 -0.32 1.34 11.00
N LEU A 32 0.51 1.80 10.06
CA LEU A 32 1.94 1.46 10.05
C LEU A 32 2.66 1.98 11.29
N GLY A 33 2.30 3.20 11.73
CA GLY A 33 2.88 3.78 12.94
C GLY A 33 2.59 2.99 14.20
N LYS A 34 1.45 2.32 14.29
CA LYS A 34 1.07 1.50 15.46
C LYS A 34 1.91 0.24 15.61
N THR A 35 2.62 -0.19 14.58
CA THR A 35 3.46 -1.40 14.65
C THR A 35 4.72 -1.21 15.48
N GLY A 36 5.10 0.04 15.75
CA GLY A 36 6.34 0.36 16.44
C GLY A 36 7.59 0.29 15.55
N ASN A 37 7.46 -0.14 14.31
CA ASN A 37 8.58 -0.15 13.35
C ASN A 37 8.83 1.28 12.84
N PRO A 38 10.02 1.86 13.08
CA PRO A 38 10.31 3.23 12.64
C PRO A 38 10.48 3.37 11.13
N ASP A 39 10.60 2.25 10.40
CA ASP A 39 10.74 2.23 8.95
C ASP A 39 9.49 1.62 8.29
N PRO A 40 8.57 2.48 7.78
CA PRO A 40 7.35 1.98 7.12
C PRO A 40 7.62 1.09 5.91
N MET A 41 8.67 1.37 5.14
CA MET A 41 9.03 0.56 3.98
C MET A 41 9.46 -0.85 4.39
N ASP A 42 10.21 -0.97 5.48
CA ASP A 42 10.61 -2.26 6.03
C ASP A 42 9.38 -3.07 6.45
N GLN A 43 8.43 -2.43 7.14
CA GLN A 43 7.19 -3.09 7.55
C GLN A 43 6.38 -3.57 6.35
N LEU A 44 6.26 -2.75 5.31
CA LEU A 44 5.55 -3.12 4.08
C LEU A 44 6.21 -4.31 3.36
N LYS A 45 7.53 -4.33 3.33
CA LYS A 45 8.28 -5.47 2.77
C LYS A 45 8.02 -6.76 3.55
N LYS A 46 7.96 -6.67 4.87
CA LYS A 46 7.64 -7.81 5.74
C LYS A 46 6.22 -8.32 5.51
N ILE A 47 5.26 -7.42 5.34
CA ILE A 47 3.88 -7.79 5.01
C ILE A 47 3.85 -8.50 3.65
N ARG A 48 4.54 -7.94 2.65
CA ARG A 48 4.59 -8.53 1.31
C ARG A 48 5.14 -9.96 1.33
N ALA A 49 6.16 -10.20 2.14
CA ALA A 49 6.77 -11.53 2.27
C ALA A 49 5.85 -12.54 2.98
N LEU A 50 4.92 -12.04 3.78
CA LEU A 50 4.02 -12.88 4.59
C LEU A 50 2.77 -13.33 3.82
N ILE A 51 2.31 -12.55 2.83
CA ILE A 51 1.09 -12.82 2.08
C ILE A 51 1.42 -13.30 0.66
N PRO A 52 0.47 -13.97 -0.05
CA PRO A 52 0.71 -14.39 -1.43
C PRO A 52 1.09 -13.21 -2.34
N GLU A 53 1.93 -13.45 -3.33
CA GLU A 53 2.40 -12.40 -4.24
C GLU A 53 1.24 -11.75 -5.02
N GLU A 54 0.23 -12.54 -5.37
CA GLU A 54 -0.97 -12.06 -6.07
C GLU A 54 -1.95 -11.33 -5.18
N ALA A 55 -1.80 -11.44 -3.85
CA ALA A 55 -2.66 -10.71 -2.90
C ALA A 55 -2.38 -9.21 -2.99
N MET A 56 -3.45 -8.42 -2.90
CA MET A 56 -3.35 -6.96 -2.95
C MET A 56 -2.66 -6.43 -1.69
N LEU A 57 -1.69 -5.53 -1.86
CA LEU A 57 -1.13 -4.77 -0.75
C LEU A 57 -1.27 -3.29 -1.05
N HIS A 58 -2.03 -2.58 -0.23
CA HIS A 58 -2.28 -1.15 -0.40
C HIS A 58 -1.41 -0.35 0.55
N ALA A 59 -0.68 0.61 0.01
CA ALA A 59 0.15 1.53 0.79
C ALA A 59 -0.01 2.95 0.26
N GLN A 60 0.07 3.94 1.14
CA GLN A 60 -0.20 5.33 0.82
C GLN A 60 1.09 6.13 0.66
N VAL A 61 1.14 7.00 -0.35
CA VAL A 61 2.22 7.97 -0.51
C VAL A 61 2.13 9.04 0.57
N LEU A 62 3.28 9.51 1.04
CA LEU A 62 3.38 10.56 2.07
C LEU A 62 3.68 11.92 1.49
N SER A 63 4.21 11.99 0.29
CA SER A 63 4.56 13.25 -0.39
C SER A 63 3.32 14.06 -0.72
N THR A 64 3.49 15.38 -0.86
CA THR A 64 2.40 16.31 -1.15
C THR A 64 2.45 16.89 -2.56
N GLU A 65 3.62 16.86 -3.20
CA GLU A 65 3.81 17.36 -4.56
C GLU A 65 3.66 16.22 -5.58
N THR A 66 3.09 16.53 -6.75
CA THR A 66 2.80 15.53 -7.79
C THR A 66 4.01 14.70 -8.17
N ASP A 67 5.13 15.36 -8.49
CA ASP A 67 6.33 14.64 -8.94
C ASP A 67 6.91 13.73 -7.86
N ASP A 68 6.88 14.18 -6.60
CA ASP A 68 7.35 13.40 -5.47
C ASP A 68 6.44 12.21 -5.20
N MET A 69 5.13 12.38 -5.32
CA MET A 69 4.15 11.27 -5.20
C MET A 69 4.42 10.20 -6.26
N VAL A 70 4.68 10.62 -7.50
CA VAL A 70 4.97 9.68 -8.60
C VAL A 70 6.24 8.89 -8.34
N LYS A 71 7.31 9.58 -7.89
CA LYS A 71 8.58 8.93 -7.56
C LYS A 71 8.42 7.97 -6.40
N GLU A 72 7.71 8.38 -5.36
CA GLU A 72 7.46 7.56 -4.17
C GLU A 72 6.67 6.31 -4.53
N ALA A 73 5.62 6.45 -5.33
CA ALA A 73 4.80 5.33 -5.79
C ALA A 73 5.62 4.31 -6.58
N LYS A 74 6.43 4.78 -7.52
CA LYS A 74 7.31 3.90 -8.31
C LYS A 74 8.33 3.19 -7.45
N HIS A 75 8.91 3.89 -6.47
CA HIS A 75 9.85 3.29 -5.51
C HIS A 75 9.17 2.18 -4.71
N MET A 76 7.96 2.41 -4.22
CA MET A 76 7.20 1.40 -3.48
C MET A 76 6.94 0.15 -4.33
N VAL A 77 6.50 0.33 -5.57
CA VAL A 77 6.24 -0.79 -6.48
C VAL A 77 7.50 -1.61 -6.72
N ASP A 78 8.62 -0.94 -6.97
CA ASP A 78 9.89 -1.61 -7.25
C ASP A 78 10.48 -2.30 -6.02
N ALA A 79 10.41 -1.63 -4.87
CA ALA A 79 11.03 -2.13 -3.64
C ALA A 79 10.22 -3.24 -2.95
N ILE A 80 8.89 -3.16 -3.01
CA ILE A 80 7.99 -4.10 -2.33
C ILE A 80 7.58 -5.23 -3.25
N GLY A 81 7.20 -4.91 -4.49
CA GLY A 81 6.80 -5.91 -5.49
C GLY A 81 5.45 -6.54 -5.27
N GLY A 82 5.13 -7.53 -6.11
CA GLY A 82 3.86 -8.21 -6.07
C GLY A 82 2.71 -7.31 -6.56
N ASN A 83 1.49 -7.66 -6.17
CA ASN A 83 0.30 -6.91 -6.57
C ASN A 83 0.08 -5.68 -5.69
N MET A 84 0.84 -4.63 -5.97
CA MET A 84 0.80 -3.37 -5.21
C MET A 84 -0.30 -2.44 -5.70
N TYR A 85 -0.97 -1.81 -4.75
CA TYR A 85 -1.92 -0.72 -4.97
C TYR A 85 -1.45 0.50 -4.20
N ILE A 86 -1.28 1.63 -4.88
CA ILE A 86 -0.79 2.86 -4.26
C ILE A 86 -1.98 3.78 -3.96
N LYS A 87 -2.15 4.13 -2.70
CA LYS A 87 -3.17 5.09 -2.28
C LYS A 87 -2.63 6.50 -2.44
N VAL A 88 -3.39 7.34 -3.14
CA VAL A 88 -3.02 8.73 -3.41
C VAL A 88 -4.16 9.63 -2.92
N PRO A 89 -3.87 10.69 -2.16
CA PRO A 89 -4.92 11.56 -1.63
C PRO A 89 -5.63 12.36 -2.73
N VAL A 90 -6.92 12.58 -2.57
CA VAL A 90 -7.75 13.33 -3.51
C VAL A 90 -7.51 14.84 -3.29
N THR A 91 -6.38 15.30 -3.79
CA THR A 91 -5.99 16.71 -3.87
C THR A 91 -5.73 17.06 -5.33
N ALA A 92 -5.52 18.33 -5.66
CA ALA A 92 -5.14 18.71 -7.02
C ALA A 92 -3.86 18.00 -7.46
N ASN A 93 -2.83 17.99 -6.59
CA ASN A 93 -1.58 17.30 -6.88
C ASN A 93 -1.75 15.78 -6.93
N GLY A 94 -2.58 15.23 -6.04
CA GLY A 94 -2.88 13.80 -6.03
C GLY A 94 -3.59 13.33 -7.28
N LEU A 95 -4.56 14.08 -7.77
CA LEU A 95 -5.29 13.75 -9.01
C LEU A 95 -4.35 13.73 -10.23
N LYS A 96 -3.40 14.67 -10.29
CA LYS A 96 -2.36 14.66 -11.33
C LYS A 96 -1.47 13.42 -11.24
N ALA A 97 -1.05 13.07 -10.01
CA ALA A 97 -0.24 11.87 -9.78
C ALA A 97 -0.99 10.60 -10.19
N ILE A 98 -2.27 10.48 -9.84
CA ILE A 98 -3.12 9.35 -10.23
C ILE A 98 -3.15 9.20 -11.74
N SER A 99 -3.34 10.30 -12.46
CA SER A 99 -3.37 10.28 -13.93
C SER A 99 -2.06 9.76 -14.52
N ILE A 100 -0.92 10.25 -14.00
CA ILE A 100 0.40 9.82 -14.48
C ILE A 100 0.63 8.34 -14.20
N LEU A 101 0.38 7.90 -12.96
CA LEU A 101 0.61 6.53 -12.54
C LEU A 101 -0.29 5.54 -13.28
N SER A 102 -1.57 5.88 -13.47
CA SER A 102 -2.51 5.04 -14.20
C SER A 102 -2.08 4.82 -15.65
N LYS A 103 -1.55 5.84 -16.30
CA LYS A 103 -1.04 5.73 -17.69
C LYS A 103 0.18 4.82 -17.77
N GLU A 104 0.93 4.70 -16.69
CA GLU A 104 2.09 3.81 -16.63
C GLU A 104 1.76 2.40 -16.14
N GLY A 105 0.47 2.09 -15.96
CA GLY A 105 0.01 0.76 -15.59
C GLY A 105 0.14 0.44 -14.11
N ILE A 106 0.38 1.43 -13.26
CA ILE A 106 0.46 1.26 -11.80
C ILE A 106 -0.95 1.33 -11.23
N ASN A 107 -1.32 0.36 -10.39
CA ASN A 107 -2.61 0.34 -9.70
C ASN A 107 -2.66 1.44 -8.66
N VAL A 108 -3.64 2.31 -8.76
CA VAL A 108 -3.82 3.42 -7.81
C VAL A 108 -5.22 3.39 -7.20
N THR A 109 -5.30 3.87 -5.96
CA THR A 109 -6.56 4.04 -5.24
C THR A 109 -6.61 5.47 -4.73
N ALA A 110 -7.69 6.18 -5.05
CA ALA A 110 -7.92 7.51 -4.52
C ALA A 110 -8.39 7.39 -3.07
N THR A 111 -7.81 8.15 -2.17
CA THR A 111 -8.18 8.13 -0.75
C THR A 111 -8.56 9.53 -0.25
N ALA A 112 -9.53 9.57 0.66
CA ALA A 112 -9.93 10.82 1.31
C ALA A 112 -8.80 11.33 2.21
N ILE A 113 -8.76 12.64 2.37
CA ILE A 113 -7.78 13.32 3.21
C ILE A 113 -8.33 13.41 4.64
#